data_2ffb0cd2d7e42ba643854c2e4142aca2
#
_entry.id   2ffb0cd2d7e42ba643854c2e4142aca2
#
_cell.length_a   1.000
_cell.length_b   1.000
_cell.length_c   1.000
_cell.angle_alpha   90.00
_cell.angle_beta   90.00
_cell.angle_gamma   90.00
#
_symmetry.space_group_name_H-M   'P 1'
#
loop_
_entity.id
_entity.type
_entity.pdbx_description
1 polymer ?
#
loop_
_entity_poly.entity_id
_entity_poly.type
_entity_poly.pdbx_seq_one_letter_code
_entity_poly.pdbx_strand_id
1 'polypeptide(L)'
;MGYMMSLRVVHSGTGYEYLLRSVATNDGPTDEPSLSKYYAAKGTPPGRWIGRGLAGFNNANIHVGAEISEENMAALYGEGLHPDADNLMRDGAKVKDIQLGRPFANYTNDIPVLVALRDAERKHRQREKTLLTREQRSDMAQEIGTEFFIEEFGREPESGREVVNWVNRLKDEVRQSVAGFDLTFSPAKSISVLWALADEDTSRRIEELHHRAVAEALEWTEDNALFTRSGKAGA
;
A
#
# COMPACT_ATOMS: atom_id res chain seq x y z
N MET A 1 -16.49 -3.23 -28.17
CA MET A 1 -15.33 -2.43 -27.84
C MET A 1 -15.27 -2.36 -26.33
N GLY A 2 -14.36 -3.10 -25.72
CA GLY A 2 -14.29 -3.15 -24.26
C GLY A 2 -13.19 -2.21 -23.76
N TYR A 3 -13.58 -1.12 -23.13
CA TYR A 3 -12.68 -0.44 -22.19
C TYR A 3 -12.51 -1.38 -21.01
N MET A 4 -11.28 -1.69 -20.67
CA MET A 4 -11.06 -2.52 -19.47
C MET A 4 -10.54 -1.62 -18.36
N MET A 5 -11.46 -1.18 -17.53
CA MET A 5 -11.16 -0.81 -16.17
C MET A 5 -11.40 -2.05 -15.33
N SER A 6 -10.42 -2.45 -14.54
CA SER A 6 -10.61 -3.47 -13.51
C SER A 6 -10.49 -2.81 -12.12
N LEU A 7 -11.27 -3.33 -11.19
CA LEU A 7 -11.26 -2.88 -9.80
C LEU A 7 -10.84 -4.06 -8.91
N ARG A 8 -9.87 -3.82 -8.04
CA ARG A 8 -9.44 -4.77 -7.02
C ARG A 8 -9.53 -4.12 -5.64
N VAL A 9 -9.92 -4.90 -4.65
CA VAL A 9 -9.90 -4.44 -3.26
C VAL A 9 -8.47 -4.48 -2.73
N VAL A 10 -8.04 -3.40 -2.10
CA VAL A 10 -6.80 -3.32 -1.32
C VAL A 10 -7.16 -3.49 0.14
N HIS A 11 -6.60 -4.51 0.78
CA HIS A 11 -6.81 -4.78 2.19
C HIS A 11 -5.81 -4.03 3.07
N SER A 12 -6.18 -3.80 4.32
CA SER A 12 -5.30 -3.19 5.34
C SER A 12 -4.10 -4.10 5.67
N GLY A 13 -3.12 -3.56 6.37
CA GLY A 13 -1.89 -4.28 6.68
C GLY A 13 -0.93 -4.30 5.50
N THR A 14 -0.67 -5.46 4.90
CA THR A 14 0.28 -5.64 3.79
C THR A 14 -0.39 -5.68 2.41
N GLY A 15 -1.70 -5.49 2.35
CA GLY A 15 -2.48 -5.63 1.11
C GLY A 15 -2.07 -4.68 -0.02
N TYR A 16 -1.41 -3.57 0.26
CA TYR A 16 -0.89 -2.61 -0.72
C TYR A 16 0.47 -3.01 -1.31
N GLU A 17 1.21 -3.94 -0.70
CA GLU A 17 2.59 -4.26 -1.08
C GLU A 17 2.72 -4.81 -2.51
N TYR A 18 1.67 -5.43 -3.05
CA TYR A 18 1.69 -5.88 -4.44
C TYR A 18 1.75 -4.72 -5.43
N LEU A 19 1.18 -3.55 -5.09
CA LEU A 19 1.28 -2.35 -5.92
C LEU A 19 2.73 -1.89 -6.05
N LEU A 20 3.50 -2.06 -4.98
CA LEU A 20 4.92 -1.77 -4.96
C LEU A 20 5.74 -2.81 -5.75
N ARG A 21 5.28 -4.09 -5.77
CA ARG A 21 5.94 -5.20 -6.49
C ARG A 21 5.58 -5.22 -7.98
N SER A 22 4.34 -4.94 -8.35
CA SER A 22 3.88 -5.03 -9.75
C SER A 22 4.62 -4.06 -10.67
N VAL A 23 5.18 -3.01 -10.10
CA VAL A 23 6.08 -2.09 -10.79
C VAL A 23 7.52 -2.63 -10.80
N ALA A 24 7.85 -3.61 -9.94
CA ALA A 24 9.18 -4.21 -9.79
C ALA A 24 9.35 -5.56 -10.51
N THR A 25 8.30 -6.22 -10.96
CA THR A 25 8.34 -7.58 -11.51
C THR A 25 8.60 -7.66 -13.03
N ASN A 26 9.47 -6.85 -13.57
CA ASN A 26 10.14 -7.22 -14.80
C ASN A 26 11.53 -7.80 -14.46
N ASP A 27 11.54 -9.12 -14.18
CA ASP A 27 12.70 -10.02 -14.18
C ASP A 27 14.00 -9.54 -13.49
N GLY A 28 14.06 -9.66 -12.16
CA GLY A 28 15.32 -9.55 -11.42
C GLY A 28 15.23 -10.11 -10.00
N PRO A 29 16.34 -10.60 -9.42
CA PRO A 29 16.37 -11.18 -8.08
C PRO A 29 16.05 -10.16 -6.98
N THR A 30 15.45 -10.66 -5.92
CA THR A 30 14.75 -9.96 -4.81
C THR A 30 15.68 -9.31 -3.76
N ASP A 31 16.93 -9.00 -4.07
CA ASP A 31 17.93 -8.54 -3.07
C ASP A 31 18.34 -7.07 -3.21
N GLU A 32 17.47 -6.15 -3.71
CA GLU A 32 17.90 -4.77 -3.90
C GLU A 32 17.25 -3.77 -2.91
N PRO A 33 18.07 -2.83 -2.39
CA PRO A 33 17.65 -1.84 -1.39
C PRO A 33 16.89 -0.67 -2.01
N SER A 34 15.76 -0.38 -1.45
CA SER A 34 14.82 0.74 -1.72
C SER A 34 14.20 0.83 -3.12
N LEU A 35 12.88 0.77 -3.14
CA LEU A 35 12.02 0.87 -4.32
C LEU A 35 12.30 2.11 -5.20
N SER A 36 12.58 3.26 -4.60
CA SER A 36 12.87 4.50 -5.34
C SER A 36 14.12 4.39 -6.21
N LYS A 37 15.17 3.69 -5.76
CA LYS A 37 16.38 3.44 -6.55
C LYS A 37 16.14 2.42 -7.67
N TYR A 38 15.26 1.44 -7.43
CA TYR A 38 14.89 0.45 -8.43
C TYR A 38 14.13 1.10 -9.61
N TYR A 39 13.17 1.98 -9.33
CA TYR A 39 12.43 2.72 -10.36
C TYR A 39 13.35 3.61 -11.20
N ALA A 40 14.24 4.34 -10.56
CA ALA A 40 15.21 5.17 -11.26
C ALA A 40 16.15 4.35 -12.17
N ALA A 41 16.53 3.15 -11.75
CA ALA A 41 17.44 2.27 -12.51
C ALA A 41 16.76 1.59 -13.72
N LYS A 42 15.43 1.33 -13.67
CA LYS A 42 14.69 0.64 -14.75
C LYS A 42 13.79 1.56 -15.59
N GLY A 43 13.82 2.86 -15.36
CA GLY A 43 13.05 3.84 -16.16
C GLY A 43 11.55 3.83 -15.92
N THR A 44 11.06 3.17 -14.86
CA THR A 44 9.66 3.21 -14.47
C THR A 44 9.46 4.41 -13.54
N PRO A 45 8.61 5.39 -13.90
CA PRO A 45 8.40 6.55 -13.06
C PRO A 45 7.73 6.18 -11.73
N PRO A 46 8.08 6.87 -10.62
CA PRO A 46 7.41 6.67 -9.34
C PRO A 46 5.93 7.05 -9.42
N GLY A 47 5.11 6.44 -8.56
CA GLY A 47 3.72 6.83 -8.39
C GLY A 47 3.59 8.29 -7.93
N ARG A 48 2.50 8.95 -8.34
CA ARG A 48 2.23 10.35 -7.98
C ARG A 48 0.85 10.51 -7.38
N TRP A 49 0.76 11.40 -6.42
CA TRP A 49 -0.51 11.78 -5.83
C TRP A 49 -1.38 12.54 -6.82
N ILE A 50 -2.64 12.11 -6.95
CA ILE A 50 -3.66 12.82 -7.74
C ILE A 50 -4.99 12.84 -6.99
N GLY A 51 -5.89 13.72 -7.40
CA GLY A 51 -7.25 13.81 -6.89
C GLY A 51 -7.48 14.97 -5.92
N ARG A 52 -8.73 15.37 -5.82
CA ARG A 52 -9.14 16.54 -5.01
C ARG A 52 -9.11 16.27 -3.51
N GLY A 53 -9.26 15.00 -3.11
CA GLY A 53 -9.21 14.59 -1.71
C GLY A 53 -7.90 14.93 -0.99
N LEU A 54 -6.82 15.13 -1.74
CA LEU A 54 -5.50 15.50 -1.19
C LEU A 54 -5.52 16.83 -0.42
N ALA A 55 -6.38 17.77 -0.83
CA ALA A 55 -6.55 19.03 -0.10
C ALA A 55 -6.97 18.82 1.37
N GLY A 56 -7.64 17.71 1.67
CA GLY A 56 -8.07 17.35 3.03
C GLY A 56 -6.92 16.99 3.98
N PHE A 57 -5.73 16.63 3.44
CA PHE A 57 -4.57 16.33 4.28
C PHE A 57 -3.91 17.60 4.85
N ASN A 58 -4.09 18.76 4.18
CA ASN A 58 -3.48 20.04 4.60
C ASN A 58 -1.98 19.90 4.95
N ASN A 59 -1.22 19.22 4.09
CA ASN A 59 0.18 18.88 4.31
C ASN A 59 1.00 19.21 3.06
N ALA A 60 2.13 19.91 3.24
CA ALA A 60 2.98 20.36 2.14
C ALA A 60 3.64 19.21 1.37
N ASN A 61 3.86 18.06 2.00
CA ASN A 61 4.49 16.89 1.37
C ASN A 61 3.48 16.05 0.56
N ILE A 62 2.18 16.22 0.82
CA ILE A 62 1.10 15.44 0.20
C ILE A 62 0.24 16.35 -0.67
N HIS A 63 0.63 16.53 -1.91
CA HIS A 63 -0.06 17.39 -2.89
C HIS A 63 -0.07 16.73 -4.27
N VAL A 64 -0.91 17.23 -5.15
CA VAL A 64 -1.01 16.75 -6.53
C VAL A 64 0.35 16.80 -7.22
N GLY A 65 0.77 15.67 -7.80
CA GLY A 65 2.06 15.52 -8.49
C GLY A 65 3.24 15.15 -7.60
N ALA A 66 3.12 15.23 -6.27
CA ALA A 66 4.16 14.72 -5.37
C ALA A 66 4.34 13.21 -5.52
N GLU A 67 5.58 12.74 -5.35
CA GLU A 67 5.89 11.31 -5.42
C GLU A 67 5.37 10.56 -4.20
N ILE A 68 4.99 9.30 -4.42
CA ILE A 68 4.48 8.42 -3.37
C ILE A 68 5.62 7.54 -2.87
N SER A 69 5.86 7.54 -1.56
CA SER A 69 6.83 6.66 -0.93
C SER A 69 6.16 5.39 -0.39
N GLU A 70 6.99 4.38 -0.06
CA GLU A 70 6.53 3.16 0.61
C GLU A 70 5.92 3.49 1.99
N GLU A 71 6.51 4.42 2.72
CA GLU A 71 6.02 4.88 4.02
C GLU A 71 4.64 5.52 3.91
N ASN A 72 4.41 6.31 2.85
CA ASN A 72 3.08 6.88 2.58
C ASN A 72 2.02 5.78 2.37
N MET A 73 2.37 4.74 1.61
CA MET A 73 1.48 3.61 1.35
C MET A 73 1.24 2.79 2.62
N ALA A 74 2.29 2.55 3.41
CA ALA A 74 2.18 1.85 4.69
C ALA A 74 1.27 2.60 5.67
N ALA A 75 1.44 3.92 5.79
CA ALA A 75 0.60 4.74 6.64
C ALA A 75 -0.87 4.72 6.20
N LEU A 76 -1.11 5.00 4.92
CA LEU A 76 -2.47 5.15 4.39
C LEU A 76 -3.21 3.82 4.30
N TYR A 77 -2.66 2.86 3.56
CA TYR A 77 -3.32 1.58 3.29
C TYR A 77 -3.04 0.51 4.36
N GLY A 78 -1.86 0.56 4.98
CA GLY A 78 -1.52 -0.39 6.04
C GLY A 78 -2.27 -0.10 7.33
N GLU A 79 -2.24 1.15 7.77
CA GLU A 79 -2.66 1.56 9.11
C GLU A 79 -3.89 2.50 9.14
N GLY A 80 -4.32 3.04 8.01
CA GLY A 80 -5.41 4.03 7.93
C GLY A 80 -5.04 5.37 8.56
N LEU A 81 -3.75 5.71 8.51
CA LEU A 81 -3.20 6.96 9.03
C LEU A 81 -2.95 7.96 7.92
N HIS A 82 -2.72 9.20 8.32
CA HIS A 82 -2.25 10.25 7.42
C HIS A 82 -1.00 9.76 6.64
N PRO A 83 -0.90 9.95 5.32
CA PRO A 83 0.24 9.47 4.53
C PRO A 83 1.61 9.94 5.04
N ASP A 84 1.68 11.12 5.64
CA ASP A 84 2.89 11.69 6.24
C ASP A 84 3.00 11.39 7.75
N ALA A 85 2.49 10.23 8.18
CA ALA A 85 2.37 9.88 9.59
C ALA A 85 3.70 9.91 10.35
N ASP A 86 4.77 9.44 9.73
CA ASP A 86 6.09 9.37 10.37
C ASP A 86 6.65 10.76 10.70
N ASN A 87 6.51 11.73 9.81
CA ASN A 87 6.93 13.10 10.08
C ASN A 87 6.04 13.73 11.15
N LEU A 88 4.73 13.58 11.03
CA LEU A 88 3.79 14.11 12.01
C LEU A 88 4.01 13.54 13.40
N MET A 89 4.30 12.24 13.55
CA MET A 89 4.60 11.63 14.83
C MET A 89 5.94 12.11 15.42
N ARG A 90 6.95 12.32 14.57
CA ARG A 90 8.22 12.93 15.00
C ARG A 90 8.03 14.36 15.50
N ASP A 91 7.13 15.11 14.87
CA ASP A 91 6.74 16.47 15.29
C ASP A 91 5.80 16.48 16.52
N GLY A 92 5.50 15.32 17.09
CA GLY A 92 4.77 15.18 18.34
C GLY A 92 3.27 14.89 18.20
N ALA A 93 2.75 14.70 17.00
CA ALA A 93 1.36 14.29 16.81
C ALA A 93 1.10 12.92 17.43
N LYS A 94 -0.07 12.75 18.03
CA LYS A 94 -0.51 11.44 18.54
C LYS A 94 -1.20 10.67 17.43
N VAL A 95 -1.08 9.35 17.46
CA VAL A 95 -1.71 8.45 16.45
C VAL A 95 -3.20 8.77 16.23
N LYS A 96 -3.93 9.07 17.30
CA LYS A 96 -5.35 9.44 17.21
C LYS A 96 -5.64 10.73 16.41
N ASP A 97 -4.68 11.65 16.37
CA ASP A 97 -4.82 12.95 15.73
C ASP A 97 -4.53 12.87 14.21
N ILE A 98 -3.81 11.81 13.80
CA ILE A 98 -3.46 11.53 12.41
C ILE A 98 -4.24 10.33 11.83
N GLN A 99 -5.18 9.78 12.60
CA GLN A 99 -6.06 8.70 12.15
C GLN A 99 -7.07 9.20 11.12
N LEU A 100 -7.16 8.54 9.99
CA LEU A 100 -8.12 8.84 8.93
C LEU A 100 -9.40 8.02 9.13
N GLY A 101 -10.43 8.69 9.63
CA GLY A 101 -11.71 8.03 9.87
C GLY A 101 -11.68 7.01 11.02
N ARG A 102 -12.37 5.89 10.85
CA ARG A 102 -12.35 4.80 11.85
C ARG A 102 -11.11 3.95 11.67
N PRO A 103 -10.44 3.55 12.77
CA PRO A 103 -9.37 2.57 12.69
C PRO A 103 -9.82 1.29 11.97
N PHE A 104 -8.92 0.68 11.23
CA PHE A 104 -9.22 -0.63 10.62
C PHE A 104 -9.57 -1.64 11.69
N ALA A 105 -10.63 -2.41 11.46
CA ALA A 105 -11.04 -3.44 12.39
C ALA A 105 -9.98 -4.54 12.46
N ASN A 106 -9.70 -4.98 13.68
CA ASN A 106 -8.73 -6.02 13.93
C ASN A 106 -9.45 -7.33 14.26
N TYR A 107 -9.16 -8.37 13.50
CA TYR A 107 -9.74 -9.70 13.64
C TYR A 107 -8.72 -10.75 14.10
N THR A 108 -7.54 -10.34 14.59
CA THR A 108 -6.42 -11.23 14.96
C THR A 108 -6.43 -11.66 16.41
N ASN A 109 -7.45 -11.28 17.21
CA ASN A 109 -7.43 -11.44 18.66
C ASN A 109 -7.33 -12.90 19.14
N ASP A 110 -7.72 -13.88 18.30
CA ASP A 110 -7.73 -15.29 18.64
C ASP A 110 -6.45 -16.04 18.21
N ILE A 111 -5.49 -15.33 17.61
CA ILE A 111 -4.23 -15.93 17.12
C ILE A 111 -3.06 -15.35 17.91
N PRO A 112 -2.49 -16.10 18.88
CA PRO A 112 -1.51 -15.58 19.84
C PRO A 112 -0.31 -14.88 19.20
N VAL A 113 0.30 -15.47 18.17
CA VAL A 113 1.45 -14.86 17.46
C VAL A 113 1.08 -13.53 16.80
N LEU A 114 -0.12 -13.38 16.22
CA LEU A 114 -0.55 -12.14 15.60
C LEU A 114 -0.86 -11.06 16.64
N VAL A 115 -1.34 -11.45 17.83
CA VAL A 115 -1.50 -10.54 18.97
C VAL A 115 -0.13 -10.04 19.45
N ALA A 116 0.84 -10.94 19.63
CA ALA A 116 2.19 -10.58 20.05
C ALA A 116 2.89 -9.63 19.07
N LEU A 117 2.77 -9.90 17.77
CA LEU A 117 3.30 -9.03 16.73
C LEU A 117 2.68 -7.64 16.76
N ARG A 118 1.37 -7.53 16.84
CA ARG A 118 0.66 -6.25 16.95
C ARG A 118 1.10 -5.44 18.18
N ASP A 119 1.29 -6.11 19.30
CA ASP A 119 1.74 -5.45 20.53
C ASP A 119 3.19 -4.95 20.40
N ALA A 120 4.05 -5.70 19.72
CA ALA A 120 5.42 -5.29 19.42
C ALA A 120 5.45 -4.10 18.44
N GLU A 121 4.64 -4.11 17.38
CA GLU A 121 4.48 -2.99 16.45
C GLU A 121 4.00 -1.72 17.17
N ARG A 122 3.04 -1.86 18.09
CA ARG A 122 2.55 -0.75 18.91
C ARG A 122 3.67 -0.18 19.82
N LYS A 123 4.46 -1.04 20.45
CA LYS A 123 5.60 -0.61 21.29
C LYS A 123 6.67 0.09 20.46
N HIS A 124 6.99 -0.44 19.27
CA HIS A 124 7.92 0.21 18.34
C HIS A 124 7.45 1.62 18.00
N ARG A 125 6.20 1.78 17.55
CA ARG A 125 5.62 3.08 17.21
C ARG A 125 5.65 4.08 18.36
N GLN A 126 5.41 3.62 19.59
CA GLN A 126 5.49 4.48 20.77
C GLN A 126 6.90 4.96 21.07
N ARG A 127 7.91 4.11 20.83
CA ARG A 127 9.32 4.39 21.11
C ARG A 127 9.96 5.21 20.00
N GLU A 128 9.87 4.73 18.77
CA GLU A 128 10.61 5.29 17.64
C GLU A 128 9.86 6.42 16.91
N LYS A 129 8.55 6.59 17.17
CA LYS A 129 7.68 7.57 16.48
C LYS A 129 7.64 7.40 14.95
N THR A 130 7.79 6.17 14.50
CA THR A 130 7.72 5.77 13.07
C THR A 130 6.94 4.48 12.94
N LEU A 131 6.46 4.22 11.73
CA LEU A 131 5.96 2.91 11.34
C LEU A 131 7.14 1.97 11.05
N LEU A 132 6.90 0.66 11.14
CA LEU A 132 7.89 -0.34 10.73
C LEU A 132 8.05 -0.34 9.21
N THR A 133 9.29 -0.42 8.76
CA THR A 133 9.59 -0.74 7.36
C THR A 133 9.22 -2.21 7.08
N ARG A 134 9.17 -2.58 5.81
CA ARG A 134 8.93 -3.97 5.40
C ARG A 134 9.97 -4.94 5.98
N GLU A 135 11.25 -4.55 5.95
CA GLU A 135 12.34 -5.33 6.50
C GLU A 135 12.17 -5.51 8.01
N GLN A 136 11.95 -4.44 8.76
CA GLN A 136 11.72 -4.49 10.20
C GLN A 136 10.49 -5.34 10.57
N ARG A 137 9.42 -5.31 9.75
CA ARG A 137 8.26 -6.21 9.95
C ARG A 137 8.63 -7.67 9.73
N SER A 138 9.47 -7.95 8.74
CA SER A 138 9.94 -9.31 8.47
C SER A 138 10.81 -9.84 9.62
N ASP A 139 11.74 -9.03 10.09
CA ASP A 139 12.64 -9.38 11.19
C ASP A 139 11.83 -9.62 12.49
N MET A 140 10.92 -8.72 12.80
CA MET A 140 10.02 -8.87 13.95
C MET A 140 9.13 -10.12 13.85
N ALA A 141 8.62 -10.43 12.66
CA ALA A 141 7.84 -11.64 12.41
C ALA A 141 8.67 -12.91 12.59
N GLN A 142 9.94 -12.88 12.18
CA GLN A 142 10.87 -13.98 12.39
C GLN A 142 11.21 -14.14 13.87
N GLU A 143 11.60 -13.06 14.55
CA GLU A 143 12.01 -13.08 15.96
C GLU A 143 10.87 -13.60 16.86
N ILE A 144 9.73 -12.92 16.83
CA ILE A 144 8.58 -13.28 17.67
C ILE A 144 7.95 -14.60 17.21
N GLY A 145 7.82 -14.79 15.89
CA GLY A 145 7.15 -15.97 15.33
C GLY A 145 7.90 -17.27 15.58
N THR A 146 9.23 -17.24 15.79
CA THR A 146 10.01 -18.46 15.99
C THR A 146 9.58 -19.23 17.25
N GLU A 147 9.33 -18.55 18.36
CA GLU A 147 8.88 -19.20 19.59
C GLU A 147 7.52 -19.87 19.40
N PHE A 148 6.57 -19.16 18.81
CA PHE A 148 5.23 -19.71 18.52
C PHE A 148 5.26 -20.83 17.47
N PHE A 149 6.19 -20.76 16.51
CA PHE A 149 6.38 -21.82 15.53
C PHE A 149 6.84 -23.12 16.18
N ILE A 150 7.82 -23.03 17.10
CA ILE A 150 8.32 -24.20 17.84
C ILE A 150 7.21 -24.80 18.71
N GLU A 151 6.42 -23.95 19.37
CA GLU A 151 5.28 -24.41 20.19
C GLU A 151 4.22 -25.13 19.35
N GLU A 152 3.90 -24.62 18.16
CA GLU A 152 2.90 -25.16 17.26
C GLU A 152 3.34 -26.48 16.59
N PHE A 153 4.59 -26.53 16.10
CA PHE A 153 5.08 -27.65 15.27
C PHE A 153 5.99 -28.62 16.05
N GLY A 154 6.41 -28.32 17.27
CA GLY A 154 7.30 -29.16 18.07
C GLY A 154 8.71 -29.32 17.48
N ARG A 155 9.13 -28.44 16.57
CA ARG A 155 10.44 -28.46 15.92
C ARG A 155 10.95 -27.05 15.64
N GLU A 156 12.27 -26.93 15.50
CA GLU A 156 12.88 -25.71 15.00
C GLU A 156 12.49 -25.44 13.52
N PRO A 157 12.36 -24.19 13.11
CA PRO A 157 12.16 -23.83 11.70
C PRO A 157 13.45 -24.08 10.91
N GLU A 158 13.32 -24.50 9.65
CA GLU A 158 14.46 -24.71 8.74
C GLU A 158 15.13 -23.40 8.36
N SER A 159 14.38 -22.29 8.35
CA SER A 159 14.86 -20.96 8.06
C SER A 159 13.94 -19.90 8.61
N GLY A 160 14.44 -18.67 8.79
CA GLY A 160 13.61 -17.53 9.16
C GLY A 160 12.48 -17.25 8.15
N ARG A 161 12.71 -17.56 6.87
CA ARG A 161 11.70 -17.46 5.81
C ARG A 161 10.51 -18.41 6.04
N GLU A 162 10.73 -19.58 6.60
CA GLU A 162 9.65 -20.53 6.94
C GLU A 162 8.71 -19.90 7.98
N VAL A 163 9.26 -19.28 9.01
CA VAL A 163 8.48 -18.57 10.05
C VAL A 163 7.68 -17.42 9.45
N VAL A 164 8.33 -16.57 8.67
CA VAL A 164 7.67 -15.42 8.03
C VAL A 164 6.54 -15.88 7.10
N ASN A 165 6.75 -16.92 6.32
CA ASN A 165 5.72 -17.51 5.45
C ASN A 165 4.56 -18.09 6.23
N TRP A 166 4.83 -18.75 7.36
CA TRP A 166 3.79 -19.25 8.24
C TRP A 166 2.96 -18.12 8.84
N VAL A 167 3.61 -17.09 9.39
CA VAL A 167 2.93 -15.91 9.94
C VAL A 167 2.08 -15.20 8.86
N ASN A 168 2.59 -15.08 7.64
CA ASN A 168 1.85 -14.47 6.54
C ASN A 168 0.60 -15.29 6.17
N ARG A 169 0.70 -16.63 6.14
CA ARG A 169 -0.48 -17.50 5.94
C ARG A 169 -1.53 -17.27 7.00
N LEU A 170 -1.14 -17.19 8.28
CA LEU A 170 -2.07 -16.88 9.36
C LEU A 170 -2.76 -15.53 9.19
N LYS A 171 -2.02 -14.52 8.71
CA LYS A 171 -2.59 -13.19 8.38
C LYS A 171 -3.60 -13.28 7.23
N ASP A 172 -3.32 -14.10 6.21
CA ASP A 172 -4.20 -14.27 5.04
C ASP A 172 -5.50 -15.01 5.38
N GLU A 173 -5.47 -15.89 6.39
CA GLU A 173 -6.66 -16.61 6.89
C GLU A 173 -7.60 -15.71 7.71
N VAL A 174 -7.08 -14.60 8.25
CA VAL A 174 -7.87 -13.65 9.03
C VAL A 174 -8.57 -12.67 8.12
N ARG A 175 -9.85 -12.38 8.42
CA ARG A 175 -10.57 -11.30 7.75
C ARG A 175 -9.80 -9.98 7.87
N GLN A 176 -9.61 -9.30 6.75
CA GLN A 176 -8.94 -8.00 6.68
C GLN A 176 -9.94 -6.90 6.33
N SER A 177 -9.71 -5.71 6.88
CA SER A 177 -10.48 -4.52 6.52
C SER A 177 -10.14 -4.07 5.11
N VAL A 178 -11.11 -3.48 4.41
CA VAL A 178 -10.88 -2.81 3.14
C VAL A 178 -10.21 -1.47 3.42
N ALA A 179 -9.01 -1.27 2.88
CA ALA A 179 -8.26 -0.02 2.98
C ALA A 179 -8.49 0.90 1.79
N GLY A 180 -8.80 0.33 0.62
CA GLY A 180 -9.04 1.09 -0.60
C GLY A 180 -9.32 0.21 -1.80
N PHE A 181 -9.23 0.81 -2.97
CA PHE A 181 -9.46 0.14 -4.24
C PHE A 181 -8.34 0.47 -5.22
N ASP A 182 -7.85 -0.55 -5.91
CA ASP A 182 -6.95 -0.43 -7.04
C ASP A 182 -7.79 -0.39 -8.32
N LEU A 183 -7.65 0.69 -9.08
CA LEU A 183 -8.29 0.89 -10.37
C LEU A 183 -7.25 0.79 -11.48
N THR A 184 -7.27 -0.28 -12.25
CA THR A 184 -6.38 -0.47 -13.38
C THR A 184 -7.08 -0.08 -14.68
N PHE A 185 -6.50 0.88 -15.39
CA PHE A 185 -6.99 1.36 -16.69
C PHE A 185 -6.11 0.80 -17.82
N SER A 186 -6.70 0.08 -18.74
CA SER A 186 -5.98 -0.49 -19.88
C SER A 186 -6.56 0.05 -21.18
N PRO A 187 -5.74 0.56 -22.12
CA PRO A 187 -6.21 0.94 -23.44
C PRO A 187 -6.65 -0.30 -24.24
N ALA A 188 -7.43 -0.09 -25.29
CA ALA A 188 -7.79 -1.17 -26.22
C ALA A 188 -6.53 -1.80 -26.83
N LYS A 189 -6.55 -3.11 -27.10
CA LYS A 189 -5.39 -3.84 -27.66
C LYS A 189 -4.80 -3.19 -28.91
N SER A 190 -5.65 -2.66 -29.81
CA SER A 190 -5.20 -1.94 -31.00
C SER A 190 -4.38 -0.71 -30.68
N ILE A 191 -4.74 0.03 -29.62
CA ILE A 191 -3.97 1.19 -29.13
C ILE A 191 -2.68 0.73 -28.48
N SER A 192 -2.70 -0.35 -27.70
CA SER A 192 -1.47 -0.91 -27.11
C SER A 192 -0.47 -1.37 -28.17
N VAL A 193 -0.95 -2.00 -29.25
CA VAL A 193 -0.11 -2.42 -30.38
C VAL A 193 0.45 -1.19 -31.12
N LEU A 194 -0.40 -0.20 -31.39
CA LEU A 194 0.04 1.05 -32.02
C LEU A 194 1.11 1.73 -31.17
N TRP A 195 0.90 1.83 -29.85
CA TRP A 195 1.86 2.43 -28.91
C TRP A 195 3.21 1.72 -28.96
N ALA A 196 3.22 0.38 -28.98
CA ALA A 196 4.45 -0.41 -29.01
C ALA A 196 5.23 -0.33 -30.33
N LEU A 197 4.55 -0.06 -31.45
CA LEU A 197 5.14 -0.07 -32.80
C LEU A 197 5.34 1.33 -33.39
N ALA A 198 4.81 2.38 -32.77
CA ALA A 198 4.88 3.73 -33.26
C ALA A 198 6.29 4.34 -33.03
N ASP A 199 6.54 5.43 -33.77
CA ASP A 199 7.70 6.30 -33.47
C ASP A 199 7.55 6.96 -32.09
N GLU A 200 8.64 7.55 -31.61
CA GLU A 200 8.72 8.15 -30.28
C GLU A 200 7.69 9.27 -30.06
N ASP A 201 7.46 10.12 -31.07
CA ASP A 201 6.51 11.23 -30.94
C ASP A 201 5.06 10.72 -30.85
N THR A 202 4.71 9.75 -31.69
CA THR A 202 3.40 9.10 -31.66
C THR A 202 3.19 8.33 -30.36
N SER A 203 4.21 7.60 -29.89
CA SER A 203 4.17 6.87 -28.59
C SER A 203 3.94 7.82 -27.44
N ARG A 204 4.67 8.93 -27.37
CA ARG A 204 4.50 9.98 -26.35
C ARG A 204 3.10 10.57 -26.40
N ARG A 205 2.59 10.84 -27.59
CA ARG A 205 1.23 11.37 -27.76
C ARG A 205 0.15 10.41 -27.27
N ILE A 206 0.30 9.11 -27.52
CA ILE A 206 -0.61 8.08 -27.01
C ILE A 206 -0.57 8.04 -25.48
N GLU A 207 0.61 8.09 -24.88
CA GLU A 207 0.79 8.14 -23.43
C GLU A 207 0.10 9.35 -22.78
N GLU A 208 0.32 10.53 -23.33
CA GLU A 208 -0.33 11.77 -22.86
C GLU A 208 -1.87 11.67 -22.92
N LEU A 209 -2.40 11.14 -24.02
CA LEU A 209 -3.84 10.95 -24.21
C LEU A 209 -4.41 9.91 -23.24
N HIS A 210 -3.65 8.84 -22.98
CA HIS A 210 -4.04 7.82 -22.01
C HIS A 210 -4.08 8.40 -20.59
N HIS A 211 -3.05 9.12 -20.17
CA HIS A 211 -3.02 9.75 -18.85
C HIS A 211 -4.14 10.77 -18.68
N ARG A 212 -4.45 11.54 -19.72
CA ARG A 212 -5.57 12.49 -19.68
C ARG A 212 -6.91 11.77 -19.53
N ALA A 213 -7.13 10.68 -20.29
CA ALA A 213 -8.35 9.90 -20.17
C ALA A 213 -8.51 9.26 -18.77
N VAL A 214 -7.41 8.80 -18.16
CA VAL A 214 -7.41 8.31 -16.77
C VAL A 214 -7.77 9.42 -15.80
N ALA A 215 -7.20 10.61 -15.95
CA ALA A 215 -7.49 11.76 -15.09
C ALA A 215 -8.97 12.17 -15.17
N GLU A 216 -9.54 12.27 -16.38
CA GLU A 216 -10.95 12.57 -16.60
C GLU A 216 -11.88 11.48 -15.99
N ALA A 217 -11.51 10.19 -16.12
CA ALA A 217 -12.26 9.10 -15.54
C ALA A 217 -12.25 9.13 -13.99
N LEU A 218 -11.10 9.49 -13.40
CA LEU A 218 -10.98 9.65 -11.95
C LEU A 218 -11.77 10.85 -11.44
N GLU A 219 -11.73 11.99 -12.12
CA GLU A 219 -12.54 13.16 -11.77
C GLU A 219 -14.03 12.82 -11.81
N TRP A 220 -14.49 12.14 -12.85
CA TRP A 220 -15.86 11.66 -12.93
C TRP A 220 -16.20 10.70 -11.76
N THR A 221 -15.27 9.81 -11.40
CA THR A 221 -15.44 8.87 -10.29
C THR A 221 -15.54 9.59 -8.96
N GLU A 222 -14.72 10.61 -8.73
CA GLU A 222 -14.80 11.46 -7.54
C GLU A 222 -16.15 12.16 -7.42
N ASP A 223 -16.72 12.63 -8.53
CA ASP A 223 -17.99 13.34 -8.54
C ASP A 223 -19.21 12.43 -8.40
N ASN A 224 -19.13 11.19 -8.87
CA ASN A 224 -20.31 10.34 -9.07
C ASN A 224 -20.30 9.02 -8.31
N ALA A 225 -19.15 8.56 -7.81
CA ALA A 225 -19.03 7.23 -7.21
C ALA A 225 -18.35 7.21 -5.83
N LEU A 226 -17.53 8.20 -5.48
CA LEU A 226 -16.82 8.22 -4.21
C LEU A 226 -17.64 8.96 -3.14
N PHE A 227 -18.58 8.25 -2.53
CA PHE A 227 -19.37 8.76 -1.42
C PHE A 227 -19.00 8.07 -0.13
N THR A 228 -18.91 8.84 0.96
CA THR A 228 -18.77 8.32 2.31
C THR A 228 -19.98 8.66 3.15
N ARG A 229 -20.29 7.79 4.09
CA ARG A 229 -21.33 8.07 5.08
C ARG A 229 -20.73 8.85 6.24
N SER A 230 -21.36 9.95 6.63
CA SER A 230 -21.01 10.74 7.80
C SER A 230 -22.13 10.69 8.84
N GLY A 231 -21.79 11.01 10.10
CA GLY A 231 -22.76 11.01 11.20
C GLY A 231 -22.98 9.66 11.88
N LYS A 232 -23.80 9.68 12.96
CA LYS A 232 -24.02 8.51 13.84
C LYS A 232 -24.72 7.34 13.16
N ALA A 233 -25.53 7.58 12.14
CA ALA A 233 -26.30 6.58 11.41
C ALA A 233 -25.95 6.55 9.91
N GLY A 234 -24.93 7.30 9.48
CA GLY A 234 -24.62 7.45 8.06
C GLY A 234 -25.65 8.27 7.30
N ALA A 235 -26.34 9.18 7.97
CA ALA A 235 -27.28 10.14 7.38
C ALA A 235 -26.54 11.40 6.96
#